data_4df6dfe0928631a44fc847aaaa5d64d8
#
_entry.id   4df6dfe0928631a44fc847aaaa5d64d8
#
_cell.length_a   1.000
_cell.length_b   1.000
_cell.length_c   1.000
_cell.angle_alpha   90.00
_cell.angle_beta   90.00
_cell.angle_gamma   90.00
#
_symmetry.space_group_name_H-M   'P 1'
#
loop_
_entity.id
_entity.type
_entity.pdbx_description
1 polymer ?
#
loop_
_entity_poly.entity_id
_entity_poly.type
_entity_poly.pdbx_seq_one_letter_code
_entity_poly.pdbx_strand_id
1 'polypeptide(L)'
;MKKYLVLVLVVLIILGYVLSKKETVLAPVVENSKPISLCFYAQKLGVNGLSDVAWLKMNLLGDKVTGEFRNIPGEKDKKVGTFEGTVSKVDPYMMGRTADVWWNSMAEGMQVKEQLKITFGEGNAQAGYGEMVDRGDGVYVYKNPDQLTYGISMTDVACDDVRLAE
;
A
#
# COMPACT_ATOMS: atom_id res chain seq x y z
N MET A 1 -32.82 -34.63 46.20
CA MET A 1 -31.52 -34.04 46.54
C MET A 1 -30.37 -34.49 45.59
N LYS A 2 -30.18 -35.78 45.28
CA LYS A 2 -29.10 -36.27 44.41
C LYS A 2 -29.07 -35.69 42.98
N LYS A 3 -30.23 -35.43 42.37
CA LYS A 3 -30.33 -34.87 41.00
C LYS A 3 -29.80 -33.46 40.88
N TYR A 4 -30.01 -32.60 41.89
CA TYR A 4 -29.49 -31.22 41.86
C TYR A 4 -28.00 -31.15 42.14
N LEU A 5 -27.46 -32.10 42.88
CA LEU A 5 -26.02 -32.15 43.14
C LEU A 5 -25.23 -32.44 41.85
N VAL A 6 -25.72 -33.34 40.98
CA VAL A 6 -25.13 -33.66 39.68
C VAL A 6 -25.15 -32.44 38.74
N LEU A 7 -26.31 -31.72 38.73
CA LEU A 7 -26.46 -30.55 37.87
C LEU A 7 -25.51 -29.41 38.22
N VAL A 8 -25.31 -29.15 39.54
CA VAL A 8 -24.35 -28.16 40.02
C VAL A 8 -22.94 -28.54 39.68
N LEU A 9 -22.59 -29.82 39.75
CA LEU A 9 -21.22 -30.28 39.43
C LEU A 9 -20.91 -30.14 37.94
N VAL A 10 -21.88 -30.41 37.06
CA VAL A 10 -21.73 -30.21 35.60
C VAL A 10 -21.57 -28.73 35.25
N VAL A 11 -22.33 -27.83 35.87
CA VAL A 11 -22.22 -26.40 35.64
C VAL A 11 -20.83 -25.88 36.09
N LEU A 12 -20.32 -26.34 37.22
CA LEU A 12 -18.97 -25.96 37.71
C LEU A 12 -17.85 -26.45 36.79
N ILE A 13 -17.99 -27.65 36.18
CA ILE A 13 -17.02 -28.18 35.22
C ILE A 13 -17.04 -27.35 33.95
N ILE A 14 -18.23 -26.98 33.43
CA ILE A 14 -18.35 -26.13 32.23
C ILE A 14 -17.78 -24.73 32.49
N LEU A 15 -18.07 -24.14 33.66
CA LEU A 15 -17.51 -22.83 34.02
C LEU A 15 -15.98 -22.89 34.13
N GLY A 16 -15.44 -23.94 34.74
CA GLY A 16 -13.99 -24.16 34.84
C GLY A 16 -13.33 -24.31 33.46
N TYR A 17 -13.98 -25.00 32.52
CA TYR A 17 -13.49 -25.18 31.15
C TYR A 17 -13.50 -23.87 30.35
N VAL A 18 -14.54 -23.03 30.51
CA VAL A 18 -14.63 -21.72 29.85
C VAL A 18 -13.61 -20.74 30.39
N LEU A 19 -13.36 -20.73 31.71
CA LEU A 19 -12.36 -19.86 32.34
C LEU A 19 -10.91 -20.32 32.10
N SER A 20 -10.70 -21.58 31.75
CA SER A 20 -9.38 -22.15 31.48
C SER A 20 -8.87 -21.85 30.04
N LYS A 21 -9.72 -21.38 29.13
CA LYS A 21 -9.28 -20.84 27.83
C LYS A 21 -8.71 -19.44 27.99
N LYS A 22 -7.57 -19.29 28.66
CA LYS A 22 -6.71 -18.13 28.48
C LYS A 22 -6.21 -18.19 27.03
N GLU A 23 -6.76 -17.39 26.17
CA GLU A 23 -6.11 -17.06 24.90
C GLU A 23 -4.73 -16.52 25.24
N THR A 24 -3.72 -17.31 24.91
CA THR A 24 -2.35 -16.83 24.92
C THR A 24 -2.28 -15.80 23.80
N VAL A 25 -2.53 -14.54 24.13
CA VAL A 25 -2.20 -13.42 23.25
C VAL A 25 -0.68 -13.49 23.10
N LEU A 26 -0.24 -14.13 22.01
CA LEU A 26 1.13 -14.05 21.58
C LEU A 26 1.42 -12.57 21.43
N ALA A 27 2.31 -12.04 22.29
CA ALA A 27 2.83 -10.70 22.12
C ALA A 27 3.28 -10.56 20.65
N PRO A 28 2.95 -9.46 19.96
CA PRO A 28 3.39 -9.27 18.59
C PRO A 28 4.89 -9.41 18.59
N VAL A 29 5.39 -10.39 17.83
CA VAL A 29 6.81 -10.52 17.55
C VAL A 29 7.16 -9.22 16.82
N VAL A 30 7.82 -8.31 17.51
CA VAL A 30 8.46 -7.15 16.90
C VAL A 30 9.62 -7.71 16.09
N GLU A 31 9.29 -8.12 14.88
CA GLU A 31 10.29 -8.48 13.90
C GLU A 31 11.12 -7.23 13.66
N ASN A 32 12.38 -7.25 14.07
CA ASN A 32 13.37 -6.21 13.81
C ASN A 32 13.71 -6.22 12.30
N SER A 33 12.69 -6.00 11.47
CA SER A 33 12.84 -5.92 10.03
C SER A 33 13.60 -4.63 9.70
N LYS A 34 14.75 -4.79 9.06
CA LYS A 34 15.46 -3.63 8.49
C LYS A 34 14.57 -3.03 7.40
N PRO A 35 14.50 -1.70 7.28
CA PRO A 35 13.79 -1.07 6.20
C PRO A 35 14.38 -1.49 4.85
N ILE A 36 13.51 -1.82 3.90
CA ILE A 36 13.87 -2.19 2.52
C ILE A 36 13.50 -1.02 1.63
N SER A 37 14.47 -0.49 0.88
CA SER A 37 14.22 0.54 -0.13
C SER A 37 14.14 -0.09 -1.50
N LEU A 38 13.09 0.23 -2.24
CA LEU A 38 12.84 -0.18 -3.62
C LEU A 38 12.67 1.07 -4.47
N CYS A 39 13.30 1.10 -5.65
CA CYS A 39 13.20 2.19 -6.59
C CYS A 39 12.84 1.66 -7.97
N PHE A 40 11.90 2.35 -8.63
CA PHE A 40 11.40 1.98 -9.95
C PHE A 40 11.36 3.20 -10.85
N TYR A 41 11.64 2.98 -12.12
CA TYR A 41 11.68 4.02 -13.12
C TYR A 41 11.06 3.56 -14.43
N ALA A 42 10.40 4.47 -15.12
CA ALA A 42 9.96 4.29 -16.49
C ALA A 42 10.10 5.59 -17.27
N GLN A 43 10.48 5.45 -18.53
CA GLN A 43 10.43 6.52 -19.52
C GLN A 43 9.82 5.97 -20.79
N LYS A 44 8.83 6.67 -21.33
CA LYS A 44 8.19 6.33 -22.59
C LYS A 44 8.21 7.55 -23.50
N LEU A 45 8.87 7.43 -24.64
CA LEU A 45 8.91 8.49 -25.65
C LEU A 45 7.53 8.59 -26.33
N GLY A 46 6.93 9.75 -26.28
CA GLY A 46 5.67 10.07 -26.98
C GLY A 46 5.91 10.40 -28.45
N VAL A 47 4.81 10.51 -29.20
CA VAL A 47 4.81 10.76 -30.66
C VAL A 47 5.43 12.12 -31.01
N ASN A 48 5.33 13.09 -30.10
CA ASN A 48 5.81 14.47 -30.30
C ASN A 48 7.26 14.69 -29.80
N GLY A 49 7.99 13.60 -29.49
CA GLY A 49 9.35 13.69 -28.94
C GLY A 49 9.39 14.06 -27.44
N LEU A 50 8.24 14.29 -26.82
CA LEU A 50 8.12 14.47 -25.38
C LEU A 50 8.09 13.11 -24.68
N SER A 51 8.67 13.03 -23.49
CA SER A 51 8.71 11.76 -22.73
C SER A 51 7.77 11.80 -21.55
N ASP A 52 6.99 10.72 -21.39
CA ASP A 52 6.33 10.42 -20.14
C ASP A 52 7.35 9.77 -19.19
N VAL A 53 7.50 10.30 -18.01
CA VAL A 53 8.42 9.77 -16.99
C VAL A 53 7.62 9.42 -15.72
N ALA A 54 7.85 8.24 -15.21
CA ALA A 54 7.35 7.84 -13.89
C ALA A 54 8.53 7.37 -13.03
N TRP A 55 8.54 7.82 -11.79
CA TRP A 55 9.54 7.43 -10.81
C TRP A 55 8.88 7.16 -9.45
N LEU A 56 9.28 6.06 -8.84
CA LEU A 56 8.73 5.60 -7.57
C LEU A 56 9.86 5.16 -6.64
N LYS A 57 9.90 5.72 -5.43
CA LYS A 57 10.74 5.26 -4.34
C LYS A 57 9.86 4.81 -3.19
N MET A 58 10.09 3.60 -2.70
CA MET A 58 9.35 3.00 -1.61
C MET A 58 10.30 2.56 -0.49
N ASN A 59 9.93 2.85 0.75
CA ASN A 59 10.62 2.34 1.95
C ASN A 59 9.62 1.46 2.71
N LEU A 60 9.91 0.18 2.81
CA LEU A 60 9.07 -0.83 3.46
C LEU A 60 9.62 -1.14 4.85
N LEU A 61 8.73 -1.15 5.86
CA LEU A 61 9.03 -1.59 7.22
C LEU A 61 7.87 -2.45 7.74
N GLY A 62 8.00 -3.75 7.65
CA GLY A 62 6.91 -4.68 7.92
C GLY A 62 5.77 -4.52 6.91
N ASP A 63 4.60 -4.15 7.40
CA ASP A 63 3.41 -3.85 6.60
C ASP A 63 3.24 -2.36 6.27
N LYS A 64 4.14 -1.51 6.75
CA LYS A 64 4.14 -0.06 6.48
C LYS A 64 4.97 0.26 5.26
N VAL A 65 4.51 1.26 4.52
CA VAL A 65 5.22 1.82 3.38
C VAL A 65 5.18 3.34 3.43
N THR A 66 6.31 3.95 3.13
CA THR A 66 6.44 5.39 2.84
C THR A 66 7.23 5.57 1.57
N GLY A 67 7.10 6.70 0.91
CA GLY A 67 7.90 6.93 -0.29
C GLY A 67 7.57 8.23 -1.00
N GLU A 68 8.05 8.30 -2.23
CA GLU A 68 7.80 9.39 -3.16
C GLU A 68 7.39 8.81 -4.51
N PHE A 69 6.38 9.42 -5.13
CA PHE A 69 5.98 9.10 -6.49
C PHE A 69 5.94 10.37 -7.33
N ARG A 70 6.54 10.28 -8.52
CA ARG A 70 6.56 11.33 -9.53
C ARG A 70 5.94 10.78 -10.82
N ASN A 71 4.90 11.46 -11.28
CA ASN A 71 4.28 11.21 -12.58
C ASN A 71 4.45 12.48 -13.42
N ILE A 72 5.27 12.40 -14.44
CA ILE A 72 5.69 13.52 -15.28
C ILE A 72 5.34 13.18 -16.74
N PRO A 73 4.07 13.35 -17.13
CA PRO A 73 3.66 13.16 -18.50
C PRO A 73 4.22 14.28 -19.38
N GLY A 74 4.67 13.96 -20.59
CA GLY A 74 5.30 14.93 -21.50
C GLY A 74 4.37 16.05 -21.99
N GLU A 75 3.05 15.80 -22.02
CA GLU A 75 2.06 16.74 -22.54
C GLU A 75 1.15 17.35 -21.47
N LYS A 76 1.37 17.00 -20.20
CA LYS A 76 0.52 17.43 -19.07
C LYS A 76 1.39 17.88 -17.91
N ASP A 77 0.75 18.54 -16.96
CA ASP A 77 1.43 18.96 -15.75
C ASP A 77 1.92 17.78 -14.92
N LYS A 78 3.11 17.94 -14.40
CA LYS A 78 3.72 16.98 -13.49
C LYS A 78 2.97 16.90 -12.17
N LYS A 79 2.87 15.69 -11.63
CA LYS A 79 2.33 15.42 -10.31
C LYS A 79 3.38 14.69 -9.47
N VAL A 80 3.82 15.32 -8.39
CA VAL A 80 4.94 14.87 -7.57
C VAL A 80 4.57 14.97 -6.10
N GLY A 81 4.88 13.95 -5.31
CA GLY A 81 4.62 14.01 -3.88
C GLY A 81 5.04 12.77 -3.12
N THR A 82 4.93 12.90 -1.79
CA THR A 82 5.23 11.82 -0.86
C THR A 82 3.97 11.03 -0.52
N PHE A 83 4.15 9.78 -0.15
CA PHE A 83 3.05 8.93 0.29
C PHE A 83 3.40 8.12 1.53
N GLU A 84 2.35 7.68 2.21
CA GLU A 84 2.41 6.76 3.34
C GLU A 84 1.19 5.83 3.32
N GLY A 85 1.36 4.61 3.82
CA GLY A 85 0.27 3.64 3.88
C GLY A 85 0.70 2.25 4.29
N THR A 86 -0.01 1.26 3.78
CA THR A 86 0.20 -0.14 4.12
C THR A 86 0.41 -1.00 2.88
N VAL A 87 1.08 -2.13 3.09
CA VAL A 87 1.37 -3.10 2.03
C VAL A 87 0.75 -4.43 2.36
N SER A 88 0.10 -5.05 1.38
CA SER A 88 -0.44 -6.40 1.48
C SER A 88 0.67 -7.44 1.74
N LYS A 89 0.27 -8.63 2.18
CA LYS A 89 1.14 -9.81 2.09
C LYS A 89 1.42 -10.12 0.63
N VAL A 90 2.48 -10.88 0.37
CA VAL A 90 2.79 -11.38 -0.98
C VAL A 90 1.62 -12.24 -1.46
N ASP A 91 1.11 -11.94 -2.64
CA ASP A 91 0.15 -12.79 -3.33
C ASP A 91 0.91 -14.00 -3.91
N PRO A 92 0.60 -15.24 -3.45
CA PRO A 92 1.33 -16.42 -3.90
C PRO A 92 1.09 -16.77 -5.37
N TYR A 93 0.03 -16.26 -5.98
CA TYR A 93 -0.30 -16.52 -7.39
C TYR A 93 0.29 -15.47 -8.33
N MET A 94 0.39 -14.21 -7.87
CA MET A 94 0.89 -13.11 -8.69
C MET A 94 2.32 -12.71 -8.35
N MET A 95 2.93 -13.34 -7.34
CA MET A 95 4.28 -13.04 -6.84
C MET A 95 4.51 -11.53 -6.56
N GLY A 96 3.41 -10.83 -6.33
CA GLY A 96 3.38 -9.39 -6.15
C GLY A 96 2.75 -8.97 -4.83
N ARG A 97 2.85 -7.69 -4.55
CA ARG A 97 2.23 -7.03 -3.40
C ARG A 97 1.50 -5.78 -3.87
N THR A 98 0.53 -5.36 -3.07
CA THR A 98 -0.19 -4.10 -3.30
C THR A 98 0.07 -3.17 -2.13
N ALA A 99 0.42 -1.93 -2.41
CA ALA A 99 0.46 -0.84 -1.45
C ALA A 99 -0.80 0.03 -1.63
N ASP A 100 -1.55 0.21 -0.55
CA ASP A 100 -2.65 1.16 -0.45
C ASP A 100 -2.16 2.36 0.36
N VAL A 101 -2.02 3.51 -0.30
CA VAL A 101 -1.34 4.66 0.28
C VAL A 101 -2.15 5.95 0.11
N TRP A 102 -1.85 6.92 0.96
CA TRP A 102 -2.27 8.30 0.82
C TRP A 102 -1.15 9.11 0.20
N TRP A 103 -1.37 9.62 -1.00
CA TRP A 103 -0.42 10.43 -1.74
C TRP A 103 -0.71 11.92 -1.54
N ASN A 104 0.24 12.62 -0.94
CA ASN A 104 0.23 14.07 -0.81
C ASN A 104 1.04 14.65 -1.96
N SER A 105 0.37 15.03 -3.03
CA SER A 105 1.00 15.46 -4.26
C SER A 105 0.84 16.96 -4.51
N MET A 106 1.73 17.49 -5.31
CA MET A 106 1.68 18.83 -5.87
C MET A 106 1.45 18.73 -7.38
N ALA A 107 0.41 19.39 -7.87
CA ALA A 107 0.12 19.53 -9.29
C ALA A 107 -0.36 20.96 -9.55
N GLU A 108 0.13 21.61 -10.60
CA GLU A 108 -0.25 23.00 -10.97
C GLU A 108 -0.15 24.02 -9.80
N GLY A 109 0.80 23.81 -8.88
CA GLY A 109 0.93 24.64 -7.68
C GLY A 109 -0.10 24.36 -6.58
N MET A 110 -1.01 23.41 -6.76
CA MET A 110 -2.00 23.01 -5.77
C MET A 110 -1.57 21.70 -5.08
N GLN A 111 -1.73 21.66 -3.76
CA GLN A 111 -1.53 20.47 -2.98
C GLN A 111 -2.82 19.65 -2.95
N VAL A 112 -2.70 18.37 -3.27
CA VAL A 112 -3.81 17.41 -3.30
C VAL A 112 -3.45 16.19 -2.46
N LYS A 113 -4.39 15.73 -1.62
CA LYS A 113 -4.28 14.45 -0.92
C LYS A 113 -5.24 13.45 -1.56
N GLU A 114 -4.72 12.32 -2.00
CA GLU A 114 -5.54 11.32 -2.68
C GLU A 114 -5.11 9.89 -2.36
N GLN A 115 -6.03 8.96 -2.52
CA GLN A 115 -5.72 7.54 -2.52
C GLN A 115 -4.84 7.18 -3.73
N LEU A 116 -3.83 6.35 -3.50
CA LEU A 116 -3.03 5.76 -4.56
C LEU A 116 -2.83 4.27 -4.27
N LYS A 117 -3.11 3.42 -5.25
CA LYS A 117 -2.84 1.99 -5.19
C LYS A 117 -1.65 1.67 -6.08
N ILE A 118 -0.64 0.99 -5.53
CA ILE A 118 0.58 0.61 -6.24
C ILE A 118 0.72 -0.90 -6.18
N THR A 119 0.82 -1.56 -7.33
CA THR A 119 1.20 -2.97 -7.41
C THR A 119 2.68 -3.08 -7.72
N PHE A 120 3.39 -3.99 -7.05
CA PHE A 120 4.83 -4.17 -7.26
C PHE A 120 5.27 -5.60 -6.96
N GLY A 121 6.27 -6.08 -7.68
CA GLY A 121 6.85 -7.42 -7.57
C GLY A 121 7.61 -7.80 -8.83
N GLU A 122 8.47 -8.81 -8.75
CA GLU A 122 9.25 -9.35 -9.88
C GLU A 122 9.98 -8.27 -10.70
N GLY A 123 10.54 -7.26 -10.00
CA GLY A 123 11.29 -6.17 -10.65
C GLY A 123 10.43 -5.11 -11.32
N ASN A 124 9.12 -5.08 -11.11
CA ASN A 124 8.21 -4.11 -11.71
C ASN A 124 7.31 -3.45 -10.66
N ALA A 125 6.85 -2.24 -10.97
CA ALA A 125 5.80 -1.56 -10.23
C ALA A 125 4.87 -0.78 -11.16
N GLN A 126 3.61 -0.63 -10.77
CA GLN A 126 2.61 0.13 -11.51
C GLN A 126 1.72 0.90 -10.54
N ALA A 127 1.38 2.14 -10.90
CA ALA A 127 0.39 2.94 -10.19
C ALA A 127 -1.01 2.71 -10.80
N GLY A 128 -2.00 2.55 -9.95
CA GLY A 128 -3.40 2.41 -10.36
C GLY A 128 -4.05 3.77 -10.60
N TYR A 129 -4.85 3.88 -11.64
CA TYR A 129 -5.62 5.06 -12.00
C TYR A 129 -7.10 4.71 -12.12
N GLY A 130 -7.95 5.59 -11.63
CA GLY A 130 -9.40 5.44 -11.69
C GLY A 130 -10.12 6.76 -11.47
N GLU A 131 -11.44 6.76 -11.63
CA GLU A 131 -12.25 7.91 -11.29
C GLU A 131 -12.14 8.22 -9.81
N MET A 132 -11.83 9.49 -9.48
CA MET A 132 -11.69 9.97 -8.11
C MET A 132 -12.91 10.81 -7.72
N VAL A 133 -13.31 10.72 -6.47
CA VAL A 133 -14.37 11.54 -5.87
C VAL A 133 -13.84 12.24 -4.63
N ASP A 134 -14.21 13.51 -4.45
CA ASP A 134 -13.93 14.24 -3.21
C ASP A 134 -14.79 13.65 -2.09
N ARG A 135 -14.17 13.29 -1.00
CA ARG A 135 -14.83 12.79 0.22
C ARG A 135 -15.55 13.88 1.01
N GLY A 136 -15.42 15.14 0.60
CA GLY A 136 -16.01 16.31 1.25
C GLY A 136 -15.08 17.02 2.23
N ASP A 137 -13.83 16.59 2.35
CA ASP A 137 -12.77 17.18 3.19
C ASP A 137 -11.51 17.56 2.37
N GLY A 138 -11.64 17.61 1.03
CA GLY A 138 -10.53 17.88 0.12
C GLY A 138 -9.61 16.68 -0.09
N VAL A 139 -10.02 15.50 0.37
CA VAL A 139 -9.31 14.24 0.16
C VAL A 139 -10.02 13.43 -0.91
N TYR A 140 -9.30 13.02 -1.93
CA TYR A 140 -9.84 12.26 -3.05
C TYR A 140 -9.66 10.77 -2.84
N VAL A 141 -10.71 10.01 -3.13
CA VAL A 141 -10.71 8.54 -3.05
C VAL A 141 -11.20 7.93 -4.36
N TYR A 142 -10.79 6.70 -4.64
CA TYR A 142 -11.33 6.00 -5.79
C TYR A 142 -12.83 5.75 -5.66
N LYS A 143 -13.58 6.09 -6.70
CA LYS A 143 -15.00 5.78 -6.79
C LYS A 143 -15.22 4.27 -6.88
N ASN A 144 -14.41 3.57 -7.66
CA ASN A 144 -14.44 2.12 -7.86
C ASN A 144 -13.02 1.54 -7.70
N PRO A 145 -12.60 1.19 -6.49
CA PRO A 145 -11.22 0.72 -6.23
C PRO A 145 -10.89 -0.65 -6.87
N ASP A 146 -11.91 -1.40 -7.29
CA ASP A 146 -11.74 -2.70 -7.97
C ASP A 146 -11.65 -2.58 -9.51
N GLN A 147 -11.83 -1.38 -10.05
CA GLN A 147 -11.84 -1.09 -11.49
C GLN A 147 -10.72 -0.12 -11.88
N LEU A 148 -9.52 -0.33 -11.34
CA LEU A 148 -8.38 0.50 -11.67
C LEU A 148 -7.71 0.02 -12.96
N THR A 149 -7.28 0.98 -13.77
CA THR A 149 -6.32 0.74 -14.85
C THR A 149 -4.92 1.03 -14.33
N TYR A 150 -3.95 0.22 -14.73
CA TYR A 150 -2.57 0.42 -14.35
C TYR A 150 -1.81 1.09 -15.47
N GLY A 151 -1.07 2.13 -15.13
CA GLY A 151 -0.35 2.97 -16.07
C GLY A 151 0.98 2.38 -16.55
N ILE A 152 1.98 3.24 -16.73
CA ILE A 152 3.30 2.83 -17.18
C ILE A 152 3.90 1.82 -16.20
N SER A 153 4.34 0.66 -16.73
CA SER A 153 5.13 -0.29 -15.95
C SER A 153 6.53 0.28 -15.72
N MET A 154 6.87 0.49 -14.46
CA MET A 154 8.18 0.94 -14.02
C MET A 154 9.03 -0.27 -13.69
N THR A 155 10.28 -0.32 -14.17
CA THR A 155 11.24 -1.37 -13.82
C THR A 155 12.06 -0.98 -12.62
N ASP A 156 12.53 -1.96 -11.85
CA ASP A 156 13.42 -1.73 -10.71
C ASP A 156 14.77 -1.15 -11.19
N VAL A 157 15.28 -0.23 -10.38
CA VAL A 157 16.57 0.44 -10.60
C VAL A 157 17.27 0.62 -9.26
N ALA A 158 18.59 0.78 -9.30
CA ALA A 158 19.31 1.17 -8.09
C ALA A 158 18.82 2.53 -7.61
N CYS A 159 18.55 2.66 -6.30
CA CYS A 159 18.00 3.90 -5.74
C CYS A 159 18.96 5.09 -5.88
N ASP A 160 20.24 4.84 -6.08
CA ASP A 160 21.27 5.87 -6.29
C ASP A 160 21.30 6.39 -7.73
N ASP A 161 20.76 5.63 -8.70
CA ASP A 161 20.73 6.00 -10.11
C ASP A 161 19.62 7.00 -10.46
N VAL A 162 18.69 7.22 -9.55
CA VAL A 162 17.48 8.04 -9.79
C VAL A 162 17.72 9.55 -9.61
N ARG A 163 18.95 10.00 -9.53
CA ARG A 163 19.28 11.45 -9.44
C ARG A 163 19.02 12.25 -10.72
N LEU A 164 18.53 11.64 -11.77
CA LEU A 164 18.57 12.21 -13.12
C LEU A 164 17.23 12.70 -13.68
N ALA A 165 16.18 12.82 -12.88
CA ALA A 165 14.92 13.36 -13.35
C ALA A 165 14.58 14.71 -12.66
N GLU A 166 15.51 15.66 -12.68
CA GLU A 166 15.24 17.08 -12.42
C GLU A 166 14.88 17.83 -13.71
#